data_a1029e3ff77abee8365b1006dee7a92b
#
_entry.id   a1029e3ff77abee8365b1006dee7a92b
#
_cell.length_a   1.000
_cell.length_b   1.000
_cell.length_c   1.000
_cell.angle_alpha   90.00
_cell.angle_beta   90.00
_cell.angle_gamma   90.00
#
_symmetry.space_group_name_H-M   'P 1'
#
loop_
_entity.id
_entity.type
_entity.pdbx_description
1 polymer ?
#
loop_
_entity_poly.entity_id
_entity_poly.type
_entity_poly.pdbx_seq_one_letter_code
_entity_poly.pdbx_strand_id
1 'polypeptide(L)'
;IDYACKRQAFGKPLIDHEGVGFMLAQNQIDLKQAELMIDWCASVLDTGALGTTESSMAKVAVSEALFRIADNCVQVMGGTGLSRDTVVEQVFREVRAFRVYDGPTEVHKWSLAKKIKKSHKIANEG
;
A
#
# COMPACT_ATOMS: atom_id res chain seq x y z
N ILE A 1 -15.90 3.07 -0.71
CA ILE A 1 -16.61 4.31 -0.34
C ILE A 1 -18.10 4.13 -0.55
N ASP A 2 -18.54 3.72 -1.73
CA ASP A 2 -19.95 3.58 -2.09
C ASP A 2 -20.77 2.74 -1.07
N TYR A 3 -20.21 1.60 -0.64
CA TYR A 3 -20.83 0.78 0.40
C TYR A 3 -20.99 1.56 1.72
N ALA A 4 -19.97 2.27 2.16
CA ALA A 4 -20.00 3.02 3.41
C ALA A 4 -21.00 4.19 3.39
N CYS A 5 -21.23 4.78 2.22
CA CYS A 5 -22.24 5.82 2.03
C CYS A 5 -23.68 5.28 2.05
N LYS A 6 -23.88 4.04 1.59
CA LYS A 6 -25.22 3.43 1.48
C LYS A 6 -25.63 2.64 2.71
N ARG A 7 -24.70 1.95 3.35
CA ARG A 7 -24.99 1.08 4.49
C ARG A 7 -25.33 1.89 5.73
N GLN A 8 -26.53 1.65 6.26
CA GLN A 8 -27.00 2.26 7.51
C GLN A 8 -26.63 1.37 8.71
N ALA A 9 -26.08 1.98 9.75
CA ALA A 9 -25.85 1.35 11.04
C ALA A 9 -25.92 2.41 12.15
N PHE A 10 -26.53 2.05 13.27
CA PHE A 10 -26.71 2.95 14.41
C PHE A 10 -27.32 4.32 14.03
N GLY A 11 -28.32 4.29 13.14
CA GLY A 11 -29.12 5.47 12.77
C GLY A 11 -28.52 6.41 11.73
N LYS A 12 -27.36 6.08 11.13
CA LYS A 12 -26.72 6.90 10.10
C LYS A 12 -25.87 6.05 9.15
N PRO A 13 -25.46 6.60 7.97
CA PRO A 13 -24.53 5.91 7.07
C PRO A 13 -23.21 5.54 7.76
N LEU A 14 -22.59 4.44 7.37
CA LEU A 14 -21.31 4.01 7.96
C LEU A 14 -20.23 5.08 7.87
N ILE A 15 -20.15 5.81 6.78
CA ILE A 15 -19.14 6.86 6.56
C ILE A 15 -19.23 8.00 7.59
N ASP A 16 -20.40 8.23 8.16
CA ASP A 16 -20.64 9.30 9.16
C ASP A 16 -20.17 8.91 10.57
N HIS A 17 -19.72 7.66 10.75
CA HIS A 17 -19.06 7.24 11.98
C HIS A 17 -17.56 7.58 11.89
N GLU A 18 -17.05 8.35 12.84
CA GLU A 18 -15.66 8.86 12.82
C GLU A 18 -14.63 7.77 12.58
N GLY A 19 -14.75 6.61 13.25
CA GLY A 19 -13.82 5.50 13.07
C GLY A 19 -13.78 4.97 11.64
N VAL A 20 -14.94 4.89 10.97
CA VAL A 20 -15.01 4.50 9.55
C VAL A 20 -14.46 5.62 8.66
N GLY A 21 -14.82 6.86 8.93
CA GLY A 21 -14.31 8.03 8.21
C GLY A 21 -12.79 8.12 8.26
N PHE A 22 -12.17 7.88 9.42
CA PHE A 22 -10.71 7.88 9.57
C PHE A 22 -10.04 6.75 8.77
N MET A 23 -10.61 5.56 8.74
CA MET A 23 -10.10 4.45 7.93
C MET A 23 -10.14 4.79 6.44
N LEU A 24 -11.23 5.36 5.95
CA LEU A 24 -11.36 5.75 4.55
C LEU A 24 -10.44 6.91 4.18
N ALA A 25 -10.26 7.88 5.06
CA ALA A 25 -9.31 8.98 4.88
C ALA A 25 -7.87 8.45 4.80
N GLN A 26 -7.49 7.53 5.70
CA GLN A 26 -6.17 6.90 5.65
C GLN A 26 -5.96 6.11 4.35
N ASN A 27 -6.98 5.40 3.87
CA ASN A 27 -6.91 4.71 2.59
C ASN A 27 -6.62 5.68 1.42
N GLN A 28 -7.23 6.86 1.41
CA GLN A 28 -6.97 7.89 0.39
C GLN A 28 -5.53 8.41 0.46
N ILE A 29 -5.01 8.62 1.67
CA ILE A 29 -3.62 9.05 1.89
C ILE A 29 -2.66 7.96 1.39
N ASP A 30 -2.85 6.72 1.81
CA ASP A 30 -2.02 5.57 1.41
C ASP A 30 -2.04 5.37 -0.11
N LEU A 31 -3.21 5.49 -0.74
CA LEU A 31 -3.35 5.37 -2.18
C LEU A 31 -2.57 6.47 -2.92
N LYS A 32 -2.71 7.71 -2.47
CA LYS A 32 -1.98 8.85 -3.07
C LYS A 32 -0.47 8.71 -2.91
N GLN A 33 0.00 8.27 -1.76
CA GLN A 33 1.43 8.00 -1.54
C GLN A 33 1.93 6.87 -2.45
N ALA A 34 1.15 5.80 -2.63
CA ALA A 34 1.48 4.70 -3.52
C ALA A 34 1.59 5.16 -4.99
N GLU A 35 0.64 5.96 -5.47
CA GLU A 35 0.67 6.56 -6.81
C GLU A 35 1.94 7.39 -7.01
N LEU A 36 2.25 8.30 -6.08
CA LEU A 36 3.45 9.15 -6.16
C LEU A 36 4.75 8.34 -6.14
N MET A 37 4.81 7.23 -5.40
CA MET A 37 5.97 6.34 -5.42
C MET A 37 6.14 5.64 -6.76
N ILE A 38 5.06 5.24 -7.40
CA ILE A 38 5.09 4.62 -8.74
C ILE A 38 5.56 5.65 -9.77
N ASP A 39 4.97 6.83 -9.77
CA ASP A 39 5.31 7.91 -10.72
C ASP A 39 6.76 8.34 -10.57
N TRP A 40 7.24 8.49 -9.34
CA TRP A 40 8.64 8.78 -9.07
C TRP A 40 9.57 7.69 -9.59
N CYS A 41 9.28 6.42 -9.31
CA CYS A 41 10.08 5.31 -9.79
C CYS A 41 10.10 5.26 -11.33
N ALA A 42 8.96 5.43 -11.97
CA ALA A 42 8.84 5.49 -13.42
C ALA A 42 9.68 6.64 -14.00
N SER A 43 9.60 7.84 -13.42
CA SER A 43 10.37 9.01 -13.86
C SER A 43 11.88 8.79 -13.80
N VAL A 44 12.37 8.07 -12.79
CA VAL A 44 13.80 7.72 -12.69
C VAL A 44 14.18 6.71 -13.79
N LEU A 45 13.36 5.69 -14.01
CA LEU A 45 13.62 4.70 -15.08
C LEU A 45 13.60 5.32 -16.48
N ASP A 46 12.76 6.30 -16.72
CA ASP A 46 12.66 7.03 -17.99
C ASP A 46 13.94 7.81 -18.34
N THR A 47 14.78 8.12 -17.35
CA THR A 47 16.11 8.71 -17.58
C THR A 47 17.14 7.71 -18.13
N GLY A 48 16.80 6.44 -18.22
CA GLY A 48 17.73 5.35 -18.56
C GLY A 48 18.52 4.82 -17.35
N ALA A 49 18.24 5.29 -16.13
CA ALA A 49 18.84 4.79 -14.91
C ALA A 49 18.35 3.36 -14.59
N LEU A 50 19.18 2.56 -13.92
CA LEU A 50 18.81 1.20 -13.51
C LEU A 50 17.65 1.16 -12.50
N GLY A 51 17.46 2.21 -11.70
CA GLY A 51 16.34 2.38 -10.77
C GLY A 51 16.17 1.27 -9.72
N THR A 52 17.25 0.53 -9.39
CA THR A 52 17.15 -0.61 -8.46
C THR A 52 16.79 -0.23 -7.04
N THR A 53 17.17 0.97 -6.60
CA THR A 53 16.81 1.52 -5.28
C THR A 53 15.35 1.96 -5.29
N GLU A 54 14.98 2.72 -6.30
CA GLU A 54 13.66 3.28 -6.53
C GLU A 54 12.61 2.17 -6.67
N SER A 55 12.90 1.15 -7.48
CA SER A 55 12.03 -0.02 -7.65
C SER A 55 11.83 -0.78 -6.33
N SER A 56 12.89 -0.96 -5.54
CA SER A 56 12.77 -1.60 -4.23
C SER A 56 11.93 -0.77 -3.25
N MET A 57 12.11 0.56 -3.23
CA MET A 57 11.31 1.46 -2.39
C MET A 57 9.84 1.47 -2.82
N ALA A 58 9.58 1.61 -4.11
CA ALA A 58 8.24 1.62 -4.66
C ALA A 58 7.51 0.30 -4.38
N LYS A 59 8.18 -0.84 -4.64
CA LYS A 59 7.60 -2.16 -4.40
C LYS A 59 7.19 -2.35 -2.93
N VAL A 60 8.04 -1.99 -1.98
CA VAL A 60 7.72 -2.08 -0.55
C VAL A 60 6.58 -1.13 -0.19
N ALA A 61 6.70 0.15 -0.53
CA ALA A 61 5.71 1.16 -0.17
C ALA A 61 4.32 0.82 -0.73
N VAL A 62 4.25 0.46 -2.00
CA VAL A 62 2.97 0.16 -2.69
C VAL A 62 2.35 -1.12 -2.16
N SER A 63 3.11 -2.22 -2.05
CA SER A 63 2.56 -3.51 -1.60
C SER A 63 2.04 -3.45 -0.15
N GLU A 64 2.73 -2.73 0.73
CA GLU A 64 2.29 -2.55 2.11
C GLU A 64 1.06 -1.63 2.19
N ALA A 65 1.01 -0.55 1.40
CA ALA A 65 -0.13 0.35 1.33
C ALA A 65 -1.39 -0.37 0.80
N LEU A 66 -1.27 -1.10 -0.30
CA LEU A 66 -2.40 -1.85 -0.89
C LEU A 66 -2.96 -2.89 0.08
N PHE A 67 -2.10 -3.56 0.84
CA PHE A 67 -2.57 -4.52 1.85
C PHE A 67 -3.36 -3.83 2.96
N ARG A 68 -2.87 -2.71 3.51
CA ARG A 68 -3.60 -1.92 4.53
C ARG A 68 -4.95 -1.43 4.01
N ILE A 69 -4.99 -0.92 2.76
CA ILE A 69 -6.22 -0.46 2.13
C ILE A 69 -7.22 -1.60 2.00
N ALA A 70 -6.79 -2.76 1.50
CA ALA A 70 -7.66 -3.92 1.33
C ALA A 70 -8.18 -4.45 2.67
N ASP A 71 -7.33 -4.51 3.70
CA ASP A 71 -7.72 -4.89 5.06
C ASP A 71 -8.78 -3.95 5.64
N ASN A 72 -8.56 -2.65 5.53
CA ASN A 72 -9.54 -1.63 5.93
C ASN A 72 -10.86 -1.76 5.16
N CYS A 73 -10.82 -2.07 3.87
CA CYS A 73 -12.03 -2.27 3.06
C CYS A 73 -12.84 -3.48 3.54
N VAL A 74 -12.19 -4.59 3.84
CA VAL A 74 -12.83 -5.77 4.43
C VAL A 74 -13.47 -5.39 5.77
N GLN A 75 -12.75 -4.68 6.63
CA GLN A 75 -13.22 -4.27 7.94
C GLN A 75 -14.45 -3.37 7.86
N VAL A 76 -14.44 -2.36 6.98
CA VAL A 76 -15.58 -1.44 6.77
C VAL A 76 -16.80 -2.17 6.23
N MET A 77 -16.62 -3.17 5.38
CA MET A 77 -17.71 -3.93 4.80
C MET A 77 -18.19 -5.09 5.68
N GLY A 78 -17.46 -5.43 6.73
CA GLY A 78 -17.83 -6.49 7.65
C GLY A 78 -18.06 -7.84 6.95
N GLY A 79 -19.13 -8.56 7.28
CA GLY A 79 -19.45 -9.86 6.67
C GLY A 79 -19.54 -9.83 5.13
N THR A 80 -20.01 -8.74 4.55
CA THR A 80 -20.06 -8.54 3.10
C THR A 80 -18.66 -8.50 2.50
N GLY A 81 -17.69 -7.88 3.19
CA GLY A 81 -16.29 -7.83 2.76
C GLY A 81 -15.57 -9.17 2.79
N LEU A 82 -16.09 -10.14 3.56
CA LEU A 82 -15.59 -11.52 3.62
C LEU A 82 -16.26 -12.44 2.62
N SER A 83 -17.38 -12.03 2.02
CA SER A 83 -18.13 -12.82 1.06
C SER A 83 -17.60 -12.62 -0.36
N ARG A 84 -17.99 -13.54 -1.25
CA ARG A 84 -17.72 -13.43 -2.70
C ARG A 84 -18.73 -12.56 -3.44
N ASP A 85 -19.63 -11.88 -2.74
CA ASP A 85 -20.64 -10.99 -3.32
C ASP A 85 -20.01 -9.70 -3.85
N THR A 86 -18.80 -9.39 -3.40
CA THR A 86 -18.03 -8.22 -3.85
C THR A 86 -16.59 -8.62 -4.19
N VAL A 87 -15.91 -7.75 -4.94
CA VAL A 87 -14.50 -7.94 -5.32
C VAL A 87 -13.52 -7.79 -4.14
N VAL A 88 -13.98 -7.25 -3.01
CA VAL A 88 -13.10 -6.85 -1.89
C VAL A 88 -12.35 -8.05 -1.28
N GLU A 89 -13.03 -9.17 -1.06
CA GLU A 89 -12.43 -10.40 -0.56
C GLU A 89 -11.33 -10.92 -1.51
N GLN A 90 -11.61 -10.91 -2.81
CA GLN A 90 -10.64 -11.31 -3.83
C GLN A 90 -9.42 -10.40 -3.83
N VAL A 91 -9.61 -9.09 -3.84
CA VAL A 91 -8.52 -8.10 -3.81
C VAL A 91 -7.66 -8.30 -2.56
N PHE A 92 -8.28 -8.49 -1.39
CA PHE A 92 -7.56 -8.74 -0.14
C PHE A 92 -6.61 -9.95 -0.25
N ARG A 93 -7.08 -11.07 -0.80
CA ARG A 93 -6.27 -12.27 -1.01
C ARG A 93 -5.14 -12.05 -2.01
N GLU A 94 -5.40 -11.33 -3.10
CA GLU A 94 -4.43 -11.09 -4.16
C GLU A 94 -3.33 -10.13 -3.71
N VAL A 95 -3.68 -9.00 -3.10
CA VAL A 95 -2.68 -8.01 -2.67
C VAL A 95 -1.80 -8.52 -1.53
N ARG A 96 -2.26 -9.51 -0.75
CA ARG A 96 -1.43 -10.15 0.27
C ARG A 96 -0.18 -10.79 -0.34
N ALA A 97 -0.32 -11.38 -1.52
CA ALA A 97 0.77 -12.02 -2.22
C ALA A 97 1.87 -11.03 -2.67
N PHE A 98 1.53 -9.77 -2.94
CA PHE A 98 2.51 -8.74 -3.33
C PHE A 98 3.60 -8.49 -2.28
N ARG A 99 3.35 -8.82 -1.03
CA ARG A 99 4.34 -8.73 0.04
C ARG A 99 5.32 -9.91 0.07
N VAL A 100 5.10 -10.92 -0.76
CA VAL A 100 5.84 -12.20 -0.76
C VAL A 100 6.58 -12.45 -2.06
N TYR A 101 5.94 -12.34 -3.20
CA TYR A 101 6.55 -12.64 -4.50
C TYR A 101 7.35 -11.45 -5.05
N ASP A 102 8.18 -11.71 -6.07
CA ASP A 102 9.10 -10.74 -6.69
C ASP A 102 9.99 -10.03 -5.66
N GLY A 103 10.41 -10.78 -4.66
CA GLY A 103 11.15 -10.33 -3.50
C GLY A 103 10.22 -9.93 -2.34
N PRO A 104 10.25 -10.66 -1.23
CA PRO A 104 9.54 -10.27 -0.02
C PRO A 104 9.95 -8.88 0.45
N THR A 105 9.04 -8.21 1.17
CA THR A 105 9.30 -6.90 1.79
C THR A 105 10.64 -6.86 2.53
N GLU A 106 10.97 -7.91 3.28
CA GLU A 106 12.20 -8.02 4.08
C GLU A 106 13.46 -8.07 3.18
N VAL A 107 13.40 -8.74 2.06
CA VAL A 107 14.52 -8.83 1.09
C VAL A 107 14.80 -7.46 0.47
N HIS A 108 13.77 -6.73 0.07
CA HIS A 108 13.93 -5.37 -0.43
C HIS A 108 14.49 -4.42 0.63
N LYS A 109 13.96 -4.46 1.85
CA LYS A 109 14.47 -3.66 2.99
C LYS A 109 15.92 -3.98 3.30
N TRP A 110 16.31 -5.26 3.29
CA TRP A 110 17.70 -5.66 3.50
C TRP A 110 18.63 -5.16 2.39
N SER A 111 18.20 -5.23 1.13
CA SER A 111 18.95 -4.66 0.00
C SER A 111 19.16 -3.15 0.16
N LEU A 112 18.11 -2.41 0.54
CA LEU A 112 18.19 -0.97 0.82
C LEU A 112 19.15 -0.67 1.97
N ALA A 113 19.08 -1.43 3.06
CA ALA A 113 19.97 -1.25 4.21
C ALA A 113 21.45 -1.43 3.85
N LYS A 114 21.78 -2.41 2.98
CA LYS A 114 23.14 -2.58 2.46
C LYS A 114 23.61 -1.37 1.64
N LYS A 115 22.73 -0.80 0.81
CA LYS A 115 23.07 0.40 0.01
C LYS A 115 23.32 1.61 0.90
N ILE A 116 22.48 1.81 1.93
CA ILE A 116 22.66 2.88 2.93
C ILE A 116 24.05 2.75 3.60
N LYS A 117 24.39 1.55 4.07
CA LYS A 117 25.68 1.27 4.70
C LYS A 117 26.85 1.56 3.75
N LYS A 118 26.74 1.14 2.48
CA LYS A 118 27.78 1.39 1.47
C LYS A 118 27.97 2.88 1.20
N SER A 119 26.88 3.62 1.01
CA SER A 119 26.94 5.08 0.78
C SER A 119 27.57 5.82 1.94
N HIS A 120 27.24 5.42 3.19
CA HIS A 120 27.82 6.03 4.38
C HIS A 120 29.33 5.79 4.50
N LYS A 121 29.81 4.60 4.17
CA LYS A 121 31.25 4.29 4.16
C LYS A 121 32.00 5.15 3.16
N ILE A 122 31.52 5.24 1.92
CA ILE A 122 32.12 6.05 0.86
C ILE A 122 32.20 7.53 1.28
N ALA A 123 31.18 8.07 1.92
CA ALA A 123 31.14 9.46 2.38
C ALA A 123 32.16 9.78 3.50
N ASN A 124 32.60 8.78 4.27
CA ASN A 124 33.53 8.98 5.40
C ASN A 124 34.99 8.54 5.10
N GLU A 125 35.23 7.88 3.97
CA GLU A 125 36.57 7.43 3.54
C GLU A 125 37.18 8.34 2.48
N GLY A 126 36.49 9.40 2.06
CA GLY A 126 36.94 10.47 1.14
C GLY A 126 37.16 11.77 1.85
#